data_c2ec40242a411436a943267d02005a70
#
_entry.id   c2ec40242a411436a943267d02005a70
#
_cell.length_a   1.000
_cell.length_b   1.000
_cell.length_c   1.000
_cell.angle_alpha   90.00
_cell.angle_beta   90.00
_cell.angle_gamma   90.00
#
_symmetry.space_group_name_H-M   'P 1'
#
loop_
_entity.id
_entity.type
_entity.pdbx_description
1 polymer ?
#
loop_
_entity_poly.entity_id
_entity_poly.type
_entity_poly.pdbx_seq_one_letter_code
_entity_poly.pdbx_strand_id
1 'polypeptide(L)' 'SDAELTGKITEIIASVGATSPADMGKVMGAASKQLAGLADGKAISVKVSELLKK' A
#
# COMPACT_ATOMS: atom_id res chain seq x y z
N SER A 1 7.45 1.82 -12.08
CA SER A 1 7.58 3.23 -11.83
C SER A 1 6.81 3.64 -10.57
N ASP A 2 7.06 4.86 -10.12
CA ASP A 2 6.43 5.35 -8.90
C ASP A 2 4.91 5.48 -9.07
N ALA A 3 4.48 5.92 -10.22
CA ALA A 3 3.05 6.07 -10.49
C ALA A 3 2.34 4.73 -10.51
N GLU A 4 2.99 3.71 -11.07
CA GLU A 4 2.41 2.37 -11.07
C GLU A 4 2.31 1.82 -9.66
N LEU A 5 3.32 2.04 -8.85
CA LEU A 5 3.30 1.59 -7.47
C LEU A 5 2.19 2.27 -6.70
N THR A 6 2.04 3.56 -6.86
CA THR A 6 0.98 4.32 -6.20
C THR A 6 -0.39 3.79 -6.60
N GLY A 7 -0.60 3.53 -7.89
CA GLY A 7 -1.86 3.01 -8.38
C GLY A 7 -2.18 1.63 -7.79
N LYS A 8 -1.18 0.78 -7.73
CA LYS A 8 -1.38 -0.56 -7.18
C LYS A 8 -1.74 -0.51 -5.71
N ILE A 9 -1.06 0.33 -4.94
CA ILE A 9 -1.34 0.45 -3.53
C ILE A 9 -2.71 1.06 -3.30
N THR A 10 -3.10 2.03 -4.12
CA THR A 10 -4.44 2.61 -4.02
C THR A 10 -5.51 1.55 -4.23
N GLU A 11 -5.32 0.67 -5.20
CA GLU A 11 -6.25 -0.42 -5.43
C GLU A 11 -6.31 -1.37 -4.24
N ILE A 12 -5.16 -1.65 -3.65
CA ILE A 12 -5.09 -2.53 -2.49
C ILE A 12 -5.82 -1.91 -1.31
N ILE A 13 -5.63 -0.63 -1.09
CA ILE A 13 -6.31 0.09 -0.02
C ILE A 13 -7.83 -0.02 -0.19
N ALA A 14 -8.30 0.19 -1.40
CA ALA A 14 -9.73 0.08 -1.68
C ALA A 14 -10.22 -1.35 -1.48
N SER A 15 -9.40 -2.33 -1.88
CA SER A 15 -9.77 -3.74 -1.79
C SER A 15 -9.92 -4.21 -0.36
N VAL A 16 -9.04 -3.76 0.54
CA VAL A 16 -9.12 -4.17 1.94
C VAL A 16 -10.01 -3.27 2.77
N GLY A 17 -10.53 -2.21 2.17
CA GLY A 17 -11.41 -1.29 2.87
C GLY A 17 -10.73 -0.40 3.87
N ALA A 18 -9.45 -0.14 3.67
CA ALA A 18 -8.68 0.71 4.57
C ALA A 18 -9.08 2.17 4.39
N THR A 19 -9.31 2.87 5.49
CA THR A 19 -9.73 4.26 5.43
C THR A 19 -8.90 5.17 6.34
N SER A 20 -8.01 4.58 7.14
CA SER A 20 -7.22 5.37 8.07
C SER A 20 -5.88 4.69 8.30
N PRO A 21 -4.91 5.43 8.86
CA PRO A 21 -3.60 4.83 9.15
C PRO A 21 -3.66 3.62 10.08
N ALA A 22 -4.71 3.48 10.85
CA ALA A 22 -4.87 2.32 11.72
C ALA A 22 -5.01 1.03 10.92
N ASP A 23 -5.42 1.12 9.66
CA ASP A 23 -5.56 -0.05 8.79
C ASP A 23 -4.29 -0.38 8.04
N MET A 24 -3.20 0.31 8.35
CA MET A 24 -1.95 0.13 7.63
C MET A 24 -1.46 -1.31 7.63
N GLY A 25 -1.63 -2.02 8.75
CA GLY A 25 -1.22 -3.41 8.82
C GLY A 25 -1.91 -4.28 7.79
N LYS A 26 -3.20 -4.06 7.57
CA LYS A 26 -3.95 -4.81 6.57
C LYS A 26 -3.44 -4.50 5.16
N VAL A 27 -3.22 -3.23 4.89
CA VAL A 27 -2.72 -2.81 3.58
C VAL A 27 -1.33 -3.36 3.34
N MET A 28 -0.46 -3.29 4.35
CA MET A 28 0.89 -3.81 4.23
C MET A 28 0.91 -5.30 3.94
N GLY A 29 0.05 -6.05 4.62
CA GLY A 29 -0.04 -7.49 4.38
C GLY A 29 -0.43 -7.80 2.95
N ALA A 30 -1.46 -7.15 2.45
CA ALA A 30 -1.91 -7.36 1.08
C ALA A 30 -0.89 -6.85 0.07
N ALA A 31 -0.32 -5.68 0.33
CA ALA A 31 0.65 -5.10 -0.57
C ALA A 31 1.91 -5.95 -0.67
N SER A 32 2.38 -6.48 0.44
CA SER A 32 3.56 -7.34 0.44
C SER A 32 3.35 -8.55 -0.45
N LYS A 33 2.15 -9.12 -0.43
CA LYS A 33 1.86 -10.28 -1.27
C LYS A 33 1.79 -9.90 -2.74
N GLN A 34 1.08 -8.83 -3.05
CA GLN A 34 0.84 -8.47 -4.44
C GLN A 34 2.05 -7.82 -5.09
N LEU A 35 2.84 -7.11 -4.32
CA LEU A 35 3.97 -6.37 -4.84
C LEU A 35 5.32 -7.04 -4.52
N ALA A 36 5.28 -8.27 -4.08
CA ALA A 36 6.50 -9.02 -3.81
C ALA A 36 7.35 -9.08 -5.07
N GLY A 37 8.60 -8.65 -4.96
CA GLY A 37 9.48 -8.63 -6.10
C GLY A 37 9.36 -7.40 -6.99
N LEU A 38 8.32 -6.59 -6.81
CA LEU A 38 8.13 -5.36 -7.59
C LEU A 38 8.65 -4.13 -6.86
N ALA A 39 8.56 -4.15 -5.54
CA ALA A 39 9.04 -3.05 -4.72
C ALA A 39 9.47 -3.63 -3.38
N ASP A 40 10.40 -2.96 -2.69
CA ASP A 40 10.79 -3.47 -1.38
C ASP A 40 9.78 -2.97 -0.33
N GLY A 41 9.82 -3.62 0.84
CA GLY A 41 8.84 -3.33 1.88
C GLY A 41 8.89 -1.89 2.37
N LYS A 42 10.06 -1.29 2.33
CA LYS A 42 10.21 0.08 2.78
C LYS A 42 9.48 1.05 1.84
N ALA A 43 9.62 0.85 0.54
CA ALA A 43 8.93 1.69 -0.44
C ALA A 43 7.42 1.52 -0.30
N ILE A 44 6.97 0.29 -0.12
CA ILE A 44 5.56 0.00 0.06
C ILE A 44 5.03 0.71 1.31
N SER A 45 5.78 0.62 2.41
CA SER A 45 5.39 1.24 3.66
C SER A 45 5.23 2.75 3.52
N VAL A 46 6.18 3.38 2.84
CA VAL A 46 6.13 4.83 2.63
C VAL A 46 4.88 5.20 1.83
N LYS A 47 4.61 4.48 0.76
CA LYS A 47 3.46 4.77 -0.09
C LYS A 47 2.15 4.55 0.66
N VAL A 48 2.04 3.47 1.40
CA VAL A 48 0.84 3.20 2.18
C VAL A 48 0.61 4.31 3.20
N SER A 49 1.65 4.70 3.89
CA SER A 49 1.56 5.77 4.88
C SER A 49 1.07 7.07 4.25
N GLU A 50 1.62 7.42 3.09
CA GLU A 50 1.23 8.64 2.40
C GLU A 50 -0.23 8.60 1.95
N LEU A 51 -0.66 7.45 1.45
CA LEU A 51 -2.02 7.34 0.92
C LEU A 51 -3.07 7.26 2.02
N LEU A 52 -2.72 6.72 3.17
CA LEU A 52 -3.64 6.64 4.30
C LEU A 52 -3.60 7.86 5.21
N LYS A 53 -2.70 8.75 4.95
CA LYS A 53 -2.42 9.85 5.85
C LYS A 53 -3.51 10.91 5.91
N LYS A 54 -4.36 10.97 4.98
CA LYS A 54 -5.39 12.01 4.90
C LYS A 54 -6.24 12.11 6.16
#